data_ae7cd9b1ae400723fc8f5cde8edf4063
#
_entry.id   ae7cd9b1ae400723fc8f5cde8edf4063
#
_cell.length_a   1.000
_cell.length_b   1.000
_cell.length_c   1.000
_cell.angle_alpha   90.00
_cell.angle_beta   90.00
_cell.angle_gamma   90.00
#
_symmetry.space_group_name_H-M   'P 1'
#
loop_
_entity.id
_entity.type
_entity.pdbx_description
1 polymer ?
#
loop_
_entity_poly.entity_id
_entity_poly.type
_entity_poly.pdbx_seq_one_letter_code
_entity_poly.pdbx_strand_id
1 'polypeptide(L)'
;TPPATYRQWFKDDQGFDFLRSMEQSSCAIAIMSFDKSTFDGDLKGSGLLITRNTDTPLTACTILNQKWPQTTPDDKVVLRVFIGKPGNDVVERLSEVELSELAVKEIQHIMGFSVKPEWVRINRLIHCMPQYNVGHRAGIKSVREHVAEHYPNLHLIGTPFDGIGIPDGVKQAKELVEKLVNDK
;
A
#
# COMPACT_ATOMS: atom_id res chain seq x y z
N THR A 1 -1.80 -13.44 -0.16
CA THR A 1 -0.39 -13.85 -0.41
C THR A 1 0.19 -12.99 -1.51
N PRO A 2 1.37 -12.37 -1.31
CA PRO A 2 2.02 -11.58 -2.35
C PRO A 2 2.39 -12.43 -3.57
N PRO A 3 2.39 -11.87 -4.81
CA PRO A 3 2.82 -12.57 -6.01
C PRO A 3 4.20 -13.22 -5.92
N ALA A 4 5.13 -12.63 -5.17
CA ALA A 4 6.44 -13.20 -4.92
C ALA A 4 6.42 -14.59 -4.27
N THR A 5 5.40 -14.88 -3.44
CA THR A 5 5.23 -16.19 -2.80
C THR A 5 4.88 -17.29 -3.80
N TYR A 6 4.08 -16.96 -4.82
CA TYR A 6 3.77 -17.92 -5.89
C TYR A 6 5.01 -18.29 -6.69
N ARG A 7 6.00 -17.37 -6.80
CA ARG A 7 7.30 -17.66 -7.42
C ARG A 7 8.06 -18.77 -6.69
N GLN A 8 7.92 -18.84 -5.38
CA GLN A 8 8.60 -19.87 -4.56
C GLN A 8 7.86 -21.20 -4.58
N TRP A 9 6.52 -21.17 -4.46
CA TRP A 9 5.71 -22.40 -4.36
C TRP A 9 5.55 -23.13 -5.68
N PHE A 10 5.45 -22.40 -6.79
CA PHE A 10 5.18 -22.93 -8.12
C PHE A 10 6.31 -22.56 -9.11
N LYS A 11 7.57 -22.60 -8.65
CA LYS A 11 8.74 -22.11 -9.42
C LYS A 11 8.92 -22.79 -10.78
N ASP A 12 8.55 -24.06 -10.89
CA ASP A 12 8.75 -24.90 -12.09
C ASP A 12 7.45 -25.04 -12.91
N ASP A 13 6.34 -24.43 -12.49
CA ASP A 13 5.06 -24.51 -13.17
C ASP A 13 4.79 -23.24 -13.98
N GLN A 14 4.83 -23.37 -15.32
CA GLN A 14 4.65 -22.27 -16.25
C GLN A 14 3.24 -21.63 -16.20
N GLY A 15 2.23 -22.35 -15.72
CA GLY A 15 0.89 -21.82 -15.52
C GLY A 15 0.82 -20.62 -14.57
N PHE A 16 1.86 -20.44 -13.73
CA PHE A 16 1.98 -19.29 -12.82
C PHE A 16 2.91 -18.19 -13.34
N ASP A 17 3.39 -18.25 -14.59
CA ASP A 17 4.32 -17.26 -15.15
C ASP A 17 3.79 -15.85 -15.08
N PHE A 18 2.49 -15.65 -15.33
CA PHE A 18 1.86 -14.35 -15.23
C PHE A 18 2.00 -13.76 -13.80
N LEU A 19 1.74 -14.55 -12.76
CA LEU A 19 1.91 -14.07 -11.38
C LEU A 19 3.39 -13.83 -11.05
N ARG A 20 4.30 -14.62 -11.62
CA ARG A 20 5.74 -14.42 -11.46
C ARG A 20 6.24 -13.12 -12.10
N SER A 21 5.69 -12.74 -13.23
CA SER A 21 6.04 -11.52 -13.96
C SER A 21 5.33 -10.26 -13.46
N MET A 22 4.33 -10.41 -12.58
CA MET A 22 3.55 -9.28 -12.10
C MET A 22 4.42 -8.27 -11.37
N GLU A 23 4.42 -7.03 -11.86
CA GLU A 23 5.11 -5.92 -11.22
C GLU A 23 4.46 -5.59 -9.87
N GLN A 24 5.29 -5.19 -8.93
CA GLN A 24 4.87 -4.79 -7.60
C GLN A 24 5.62 -3.52 -7.21
N SER A 25 4.91 -2.53 -6.74
CA SER A 25 5.54 -1.34 -6.16
C SER A 25 5.68 -1.47 -4.66
N SER A 26 6.65 -0.74 -4.13
CA SER A 26 6.87 -0.58 -2.70
C SER A 26 6.29 0.73 -2.22
N CYS A 27 5.90 0.77 -0.96
CA CYS A 27 5.56 2.01 -0.28
C CYS A 27 6.14 2.02 1.14
N ALA A 28 6.34 3.21 1.67
CA ALA A 28 6.61 3.40 3.08
C ALA A 28 5.57 4.34 3.69
N ILE A 29 5.29 4.10 4.96
CA ILE A 29 4.39 4.94 5.75
C ILE A 29 5.22 5.55 6.86
N ALA A 30 5.34 6.88 6.86
CA ALA A 30 5.91 7.65 7.94
C ALA A 30 4.79 8.16 8.86
N ILE A 31 4.84 7.78 10.13
CA ILE A 31 3.96 8.33 11.16
C ILE A 31 4.80 9.29 11.97
N MET A 32 4.32 10.53 12.13
CA MET A 32 5.00 11.63 12.80
C MET A 32 4.11 12.19 13.89
N SER A 33 4.68 12.42 15.09
CA SER A 33 3.99 13.09 16.19
C SER A 33 4.64 14.44 16.48
N PHE A 34 3.80 15.41 16.72
CA PHE A 34 4.19 16.77 17.09
C PHE A 34 3.46 17.19 18.35
N ASP A 35 4.07 18.04 19.16
CA ASP A 35 3.35 18.72 20.23
C ASP A 35 2.36 19.71 19.64
N LYS A 36 1.07 19.59 20.00
CA LYS A 36 0.01 20.43 19.47
C LYS A 36 0.16 21.91 19.82
N SER A 37 0.78 22.20 20.98
CA SER A 37 0.97 23.57 21.44
C SER A 37 2.00 24.36 20.61
N THR A 38 2.91 23.63 19.96
CA THR A 38 3.99 24.22 19.13
C THR A 38 3.75 24.02 17.62
N PHE A 39 2.74 23.25 17.23
CA PHE A 39 2.50 22.96 15.83
C PHE A 39 1.96 24.19 15.10
N ASP A 40 2.70 24.67 14.11
CA ASP A 40 2.46 25.88 13.34
C ASP A 40 1.82 25.65 11.96
N GLY A 41 1.43 24.40 11.65
CA GLY A 41 0.81 24.05 10.38
C GLY A 41 -0.72 24.14 10.36
N ASP A 42 -1.30 24.20 9.16
CA ASP A 42 -2.75 24.18 8.97
C ASP A 42 -3.29 22.74 9.07
N LEU A 43 -4.25 22.54 9.98
CA LEU A 43 -4.92 21.26 10.22
C LEU A 43 -6.31 21.18 9.58
N LYS A 44 -6.60 21.99 8.57
CA LYS A 44 -7.88 21.92 7.85
C LYS A 44 -7.98 20.65 7.01
N GLY A 45 -9.16 20.03 7.06
CA GLY A 45 -9.43 18.79 6.32
C GLY A 45 -8.82 17.54 6.94
N SER A 46 -9.12 16.39 6.40
CA SER A 46 -8.65 15.08 6.90
C SER A 46 -7.30 14.62 6.33
N GLY A 47 -6.74 15.38 5.39
CA GLY A 47 -5.49 15.09 4.72
C GLY A 47 -5.44 15.66 3.31
N LEU A 48 -4.37 15.32 2.59
CA LEU A 48 -4.14 15.77 1.22
C LEU A 48 -3.62 14.62 0.34
N LEU A 49 -3.93 14.69 -0.95
CA LEU A 49 -3.34 13.85 -1.98
C LEU A 49 -2.37 14.70 -2.80
N ILE A 50 -1.25 14.10 -3.15
CA ILE A 50 -0.20 14.76 -3.92
C ILE A 50 -0.26 14.23 -5.35
N THR A 51 -0.29 15.15 -6.32
CA THR A 51 -0.39 14.79 -7.73
C THR A 51 0.86 14.07 -8.21
N ARG A 52 0.70 13.17 -9.20
CA ARG A 52 1.82 12.38 -9.72
C ARG A 52 2.91 13.21 -10.41
N ASN A 53 2.54 14.39 -10.92
CA ASN A 53 3.42 15.28 -11.68
C ASN A 53 4.32 16.17 -10.81
N THR A 54 4.40 15.91 -9.51
CA THR A 54 5.31 16.62 -8.60
C THR A 54 6.60 15.84 -8.40
N ASP A 55 7.69 16.54 -8.13
CA ASP A 55 9.02 15.91 -7.93
C ASP A 55 9.17 15.21 -6.58
N THR A 56 8.25 15.44 -5.63
CA THR A 56 8.29 14.76 -4.33
C THR A 56 7.92 13.26 -4.46
N PRO A 57 8.56 12.37 -3.73
CA PRO A 57 8.18 10.96 -3.66
C PRO A 57 6.95 10.72 -2.77
N LEU A 58 6.42 11.74 -2.09
CA LEU A 58 5.20 11.61 -1.30
C LEU A 58 3.97 11.51 -2.20
N THR A 59 2.99 10.74 -1.76
CA THR A 59 1.74 10.51 -2.50
C THR A 59 0.50 11.01 -1.76
N ALA A 60 0.54 10.99 -0.44
CA ALA A 60 -0.56 11.45 0.41
C ALA A 60 -0.09 11.79 1.82
N CYS A 61 -0.88 12.59 2.51
CA CYS A 61 -0.78 12.77 3.96
C CYS A 61 -2.18 12.68 4.57
N THR A 62 -2.31 11.96 5.68
CA THR A 62 -3.52 11.95 6.50
C THR A 62 -3.24 12.68 7.80
N ILE A 63 -4.11 13.63 8.17
CA ILE A 63 -4.13 14.28 9.46
C ILE A 63 -5.00 13.42 10.38
N LEU A 64 -4.37 12.61 11.24
CA LEU A 64 -5.11 11.59 12.02
C LEU A 64 -6.08 12.21 13.01
N ASN A 65 -5.72 13.33 13.64
CA ASN A 65 -6.58 14.07 14.55
C ASN A 65 -7.90 14.50 13.91
N GLN A 66 -7.90 14.80 12.60
CA GLN A 66 -9.11 15.23 11.88
C GLN A 66 -9.90 14.05 11.32
N LYS A 67 -9.19 12.99 10.93
CA LYS A 67 -9.83 11.83 10.31
C LYS A 67 -10.37 10.82 11.33
N TRP A 68 -9.62 10.59 12.40
CA TRP A 68 -9.94 9.63 13.47
C TRP A 68 -9.48 10.19 14.82
N PRO A 69 -10.15 11.20 15.35
CA PRO A 69 -9.72 11.92 16.57
C PRO A 69 -9.54 10.96 17.76
N GLN A 70 -10.34 9.91 17.86
CA GLN A 70 -10.25 8.92 18.92
C GLN A 70 -8.96 8.07 18.91
N THR A 71 -8.14 8.16 17.87
CA THR A 71 -6.89 7.38 17.73
C THR A 71 -5.65 8.18 18.08
N THR A 72 -5.80 9.46 18.44
CA THR A 72 -4.68 10.37 18.72
C THR A 72 -4.84 11.02 20.10
N PRO A 73 -3.75 11.22 20.85
CA PRO A 73 -3.80 12.00 22.09
C PRO A 73 -4.24 13.44 21.81
N ASP A 74 -4.94 14.05 22.76
CA ASP A 74 -5.52 15.39 22.63
C ASP A 74 -4.46 16.50 22.51
N ASP A 75 -3.28 16.28 23.11
CA ASP A 75 -2.14 17.19 23.13
C ASP A 75 -1.17 16.97 21.96
N LYS A 76 -1.46 16.07 21.05
CA LYS A 76 -0.58 15.75 19.91
C LYS A 76 -1.25 16.04 18.57
N VAL A 77 -0.43 16.36 17.57
CA VAL A 77 -0.77 16.32 16.15
C VAL A 77 -0.06 15.12 15.53
N VAL A 78 -0.81 14.24 14.89
CA VAL A 78 -0.25 13.04 14.26
C VAL A 78 -0.54 13.05 12.77
N LEU A 79 0.55 13.03 11.99
CA LEU A 79 0.51 12.93 10.54
C LEU A 79 0.91 11.53 10.10
N ARG A 80 0.19 11.00 9.12
CA ARG A 80 0.54 9.75 8.41
C ARG A 80 0.83 10.06 6.95
N VAL A 81 2.10 9.99 6.58
CA VAL A 81 2.62 10.35 5.26
C VAL A 81 2.94 9.09 4.48
N PHE A 82 2.52 9.03 3.22
CA PHE A 82 2.77 7.93 2.31
C PHE A 82 3.87 8.29 1.33
N ILE A 83 4.88 7.42 1.23
CA ILE A 83 6.08 7.56 0.41
C ILE A 83 6.11 6.43 -0.61
N GLY A 84 6.47 6.73 -1.83
CA GLY A 84 6.65 5.77 -2.92
C GLY A 84 5.63 5.96 -4.04
N LYS A 85 6.17 6.05 -5.25
CA LYS A 85 5.41 6.13 -6.51
C LYS A 85 5.83 4.94 -7.38
N PRO A 86 4.95 4.40 -8.23
CA PRO A 86 5.36 3.41 -9.23
C PRO A 86 6.54 3.91 -10.06
N GLY A 87 7.57 3.07 -10.22
CA GLY A 87 8.81 3.43 -10.92
C GLY A 87 9.83 4.25 -10.11
N ASN A 88 9.59 4.48 -8.82
CA ASN A 88 10.52 5.16 -7.93
C ASN A 88 11.02 4.19 -6.85
N ASP A 89 12.33 4.00 -6.76
CA ASP A 89 13.00 3.05 -5.86
C ASP A 89 13.36 3.63 -4.48
N VAL A 90 12.90 4.82 -4.16
CA VAL A 90 13.28 5.55 -2.93
C VAL A 90 13.03 4.72 -1.67
N VAL A 91 11.95 3.94 -1.65
CA VAL A 91 11.56 3.11 -0.51
C VAL A 91 12.51 1.92 -0.32
N GLU A 92 13.03 1.35 -1.40
CA GLU A 92 13.99 0.25 -1.37
C GLU A 92 15.40 0.73 -1.05
N ARG A 93 15.80 1.88 -1.62
CA ARG A 93 17.17 2.37 -1.63
C ARG A 93 17.58 3.11 -0.36
N LEU A 94 16.69 3.97 0.17
CA LEU A 94 17.04 4.80 1.33
C LEU A 94 16.97 4.00 2.65
N SER A 95 17.80 4.34 3.59
CA SER A 95 17.73 3.87 4.98
C SER A 95 16.46 4.39 5.67
N GLU A 96 16.14 3.86 6.85
CA GLU A 96 15.01 4.34 7.64
C GLU A 96 15.21 5.78 8.10
N VAL A 97 16.43 6.15 8.44
CA VAL A 97 16.80 7.52 8.82
C VAL A 97 16.58 8.48 7.65
N GLU A 98 17.12 8.15 6.48
CA GLU A 98 16.97 8.97 5.28
C GLU A 98 15.50 9.10 4.84
N LEU A 99 14.70 8.03 4.96
CA LEU A 99 13.25 8.10 4.69
C LEU A 99 12.53 9.00 5.69
N SER A 100 12.92 8.98 6.96
CA SER A 100 12.36 9.84 7.99
C SER A 100 12.66 11.32 7.71
N GLU A 101 13.90 11.63 7.40
CA GLU A 101 14.35 12.99 7.07
C GLU A 101 13.67 13.50 5.81
N LEU A 102 13.61 12.67 4.77
CA LEU A 102 12.91 12.98 3.53
C LEU A 102 11.43 13.28 3.78
N ALA A 103 10.74 12.40 4.52
CA ALA A 103 9.32 12.57 4.78
C ALA A 103 9.02 13.85 5.58
N VAL A 104 9.84 14.16 6.59
CA VAL A 104 9.69 15.40 7.37
C VAL A 104 9.89 16.62 6.50
N LYS A 105 11.02 16.67 5.77
CA LYS A 105 11.36 17.80 4.89
C LYS A 105 10.27 18.07 3.86
N GLU A 106 9.84 17.03 3.16
CA GLU A 106 8.86 17.16 2.08
C GLU A 106 7.48 17.56 2.61
N ILE A 107 7.01 16.97 3.72
CA ILE A 107 5.70 17.32 4.25
C ILE A 107 5.66 18.72 4.86
N GLN A 108 6.76 19.16 5.49
CA GLN A 108 6.92 20.53 5.96
C GLN A 108 6.82 21.53 4.80
N HIS A 109 7.50 21.26 3.69
CA HIS A 109 7.44 22.09 2.49
C HIS A 109 6.02 22.15 1.90
N ILE A 110 5.35 21.00 1.78
CA ILE A 110 4.01 20.90 1.17
C ILE A 110 2.94 21.56 2.01
N MET A 111 2.98 21.40 3.34
CA MET A 111 1.98 21.93 4.26
C MET A 111 2.33 23.30 4.84
N GLY A 112 3.53 23.81 4.60
CA GLY A 112 3.97 25.13 5.02
C GLY A 112 4.17 25.29 6.53
N PHE A 113 4.71 24.27 7.21
CA PHE A 113 5.05 24.32 8.63
C PHE A 113 6.53 24.07 8.88
N SER A 114 7.04 24.42 10.08
CA SER A 114 8.47 24.35 10.38
C SER A 114 8.83 23.54 11.63
N VAL A 115 7.86 23.25 12.48
CA VAL A 115 8.10 22.51 13.74
C VAL A 115 8.61 21.10 13.47
N LYS A 116 9.57 20.66 14.27
CA LYS A 116 10.11 19.29 14.17
C LYS A 116 9.21 18.30 14.91
N PRO A 117 9.06 17.07 14.36
CA PRO A 117 8.33 16.02 15.06
C PRO A 117 9.09 15.59 16.33
N GLU A 118 8.37 15.19 17.36
CA GLU A 118 8.93 14.56 18.56
C GLU A 118 9.52 13.19 18.23
N TRP A 119 8.85 12.47 17.31
CA TRP A 119 9.32 11.20 16.78
C TRP A 119 8.75 10.94 15.38
N VAL A 120 9.45 10.12 14.64
CA VAL A 120 9.02 9.56 13.35
C VAL A 120 9.18 8.06 13.39
N ARG A 121 8.18 7.32 12.89
CA ARG A 121 8.26 5.87 12.71
C ARG A 121 8.01 5.55 11.24
N ILE A 122 8.90 4.78 10.65
CA ILE A 122 8.79 4.29 9.27
C ILE A 122 8.30 2.84 9.28
N ASN A 123 7.31 2.54 8.46
CA ASN A 123 6.89 1.19 8.12
C ASN A 123 7.10 0.99 6.63
N ARG A 124 7.97 0.05 6.25
CA ARG A 124 8.20 -0.30 4.85
C ARG A 124 7.35 -1.47 4.42
N LEU A 125 6.79 -1.37 3.25
CA LEU A 125 6.01 -2.39 2.57
C LEU A 125 6.67 -2.62 1.20
N ILE A 126 7.64 -3.52 1.17
CA ILE A 126 8.45 -3.80 -0.01
C ILE A 126 7.71 -4.79 -0.92
N HIS A 127 7.62 -4.45 -2.22
CA HIS A 127 6.97 -5.27 -3.25
C HIS A 127 5.59 -5.79 -2.82
N CYS A 128 4.78 -4.93 -2.20
CA CYS A 128 3.50 -5.34 -1.62
C CYS A 128 2.27 -4.93 -2.45
N MET A 129 2.44 -3.98 -3.38
CA MET A 129 1.33 -3.43 -4.15
C MET A 129 1.37 -3.94 -5.60
N PRO A 130 0.54 -4.92 -5.96
CA PRO A 130 0.48 -5.45 -7.32
C PRO A 130 0.04 -4.37 -8.30
N GLN A 131 0.69 -4.31 -9.46
CA GLN A 131 0.37 -3.37 -10.52
C GLN A 131 -0.48 -4.07 -11.59
N TYR A 132 -1.65 -3.50 -11.87
CA TYR A 132 -2.58 -4.02 -12.87
C TYR A 132 -2.25 -3.41 -14.24
N ASN A 133 -1.25 -3.96 -14.89
CA ASN A 133 -0.85 -3.55 -16.23
C ASN A 133 -1.86 -3.99 -17.29
N VAL A 134 -1.74 -3.46 -18.50
CA VAL A 134 -2.56 -3.88 -19.64
C VAL A 134 -2.44 -5.39 -19.82
N GLY A 135 -3.57 -6.10 -19.97
CA GLY A 135 -3.61 -7.56 -20.05
C GLY A 135 -3.80 -8.27 -18.71
N HIS A 136 -3.82 -7.57 -17.57
CA HIS A 136 -3.97 -8.15 -16.24
C HIS A 136 -5.14 -9.15 -16.15
N ARG A 137 -6.35 -8.77 -16.60
CA ARG A 137 -7.53 -9.64 -16.56
C ARG A 137 -7.36 -10.93 -17.35
N ALA A 138 -6.74 -10.85 -18.54
CA ALA A 138 -6.48 -12.02 -19.37
C ALA A 138 -5.45 -12.95 -18.72
N GLY A 139 -4.37 -12.38 -18.14
CA GLY A 139 -3.38 -13.14 -17.41
C GLY A 139 -3.94 -13.86 -16.18
N ILE A 140 -4.75 -13.17 -15.38
CA ILE A 140 -5.43 -13.80 -14.22
C ILE A 140 -6.39 -14.90 -14.65
N LYS A 141 -7.14 -14.71 -15.74
CA LYS A 141 -8.02 -15.73 -16.29
C LYS A 141 -7.24 -16.98 -16.67
N SER A 142 -6.12 -16.84 -17.40
CA SER A 142 -5.25 -17.96 -17.78
C SER A 142 -4.70 -18.72 -16.57
N VAL A 143 -4.24 -18.00 -15.55
CA VAL A 143 -3.78 -18.64 -14.30
C VAL A 143 -4.90 -19.42 -13.62
N ARG A 144 -6.12 -18.88 -13.56
CA ARG A 144 -7.26 -19.58 -12.94
C ARG A 144 -7.69 -20.81 -13.72
N GLU A 145 -7.66 -20.78 -15.04
CA GLU A 145 -7.95 -21.95 -15.92
C GLU A 145 -6.92 -23.04 -15.65
N HIS A 146 -5.63 -22.72 -15.62
CA HIS A 146 -4.58 -23.65 -15.28
C HIS A 146 -4.74 -24.24 -13.86
N VAL A 147 -5.04 -23.41 -12.87
CA VAL A 147 -5.27 -23.86 -11.48
C VAL A 147 -6.50 -24.77 -11.39
N ALA A 148 -7.58 -24.48 -12.10
CA ALA A 148 -8.77 -25.31 -12.08
C ALA A 148 -8.51 -26.72 -12.67
N GLU A 149 -7.63 -26.80 -13.65
CA GLU A 149 -7.26 -28.07 -14.31
C GLU A 149 -6.27 -28.90 -13.46
N HIS A 150 -5.25 -28.26 -12.89
CA HIS A 150 -4.12 -28.97 -12.26
C HIS A 150 -4.19 -29.00 -10.72
N TYR A 151 -4.93 -28.06 -10.12
CA TYR A 151 -5.01 -27.87 -8.67
C TYR A 151 -6.46 -27.65 -8.21
N PRO A 152 -7.37 -28.60 -8.33
CA PRO A 152 -8.81 -28.41 -8.12
C PRO A 152 -9.21 -27.92 -6.73
N ASN A 153 -8.35 -28.10 -5.73
CA ASN A 153 -8.57 -27.60 -4.36
C ASN A 153 -7.84 -26.29 -4.04
N LEU A 154 -7.20 -25.67 -5.04
CA LEU A 154 -6.52 -24.39 -4.88
C LEU A 154 -7.40 -23.25 -5.40
N HIS A 155 -7.64 -22.26 -4.55
CA HIS A 155 -8.45 -21.09 -4.89
C HIS A 155 -7.62 -19.81 -4.74
N LEU A 156 -7.62 -18.97 -5.76
CA LEU A 156 -6.81 -17.75 -5.83
C LEU A 156 -7.72 -16.52 -5.62
N ILE A 157 -7.55 -15.86 -4.46
CA ILE A 157 -8.23 -14.62 -4.08
C ILE A 157 -7.26 -13.62 -3.48
N GLY A 158 -7.65 -12.36 -3.43
CA GLY A 158 -6.90 -11.27 -2.81
C GLY A 158 -6.47 -10.19 -3.80
N THR A 159 -5.65 -9.28 -3.32
CA THR A 159 -5.25 -8.07 -4.05
C THR A 159 -4.55 -8.29 -5.40
N PRO A 160 -3.85 -9.40 -5.67
CA PRO A 160 -3.28 -9.64 -6.99
C PRO A 160 -4.31 -9.95 -8.09
N PHE A 161 -5.57 -10.23 -7.75
CA PHE A 161 -6.55 -10.81 -8.68
C PHE A 161 -7.64 -9.84 -9.12
N ASP A 162 -8.60 -9.52 -8.24
CA ASP A 162 -9.84 -8.84 -8.65
C ASP A 162 -10.11 -7.54 -7.87
N GLY A 163 -9.09 -6.80 -7.51
CA GLY A 163 -9.21 -5.52 -6.83
C GLY A 163 -8.34 -5.41 -5.59
N ILE A 164 -7.86 -4.20 -5.34
CA ILE A 164 -6.91 -3.90 -4.26
C ILE A 164 -7.59 -3.35 -3.00
N GLY A 165 -8.87 -3.06 -3.07
CA GLY A 165 -9.64 -2.53 -1.94
C GLY A 165 -10.00 -3.60 -0.91
N ILE A 166 -10.13 -3.20 0.36
CA ILE A 166 -10.64 -4.10 1.41
C ILE A 166 -12.03 -4.66 1.06
N PRO A 167 -12.99 -3.86 0.53
CA PRO A 167 -14.28 -4.38 0.08
C PRO A 167 -14.15 -5.45 -1.01
N ASP A 168 -13.20 -5.30 -1.94
CA ASP A 168 -12.95 -6.28 -2.99
C ASP A 168 -12.47 -7.61 -2.41
N GLY A 169 -11.56 -7.57 -1.45
CA GLY A 169 -11.08 -8.76 -0.75
C GLY A 169 -12.19 -9.48 0.02
N VAL A 170 -13.04 -8.73 0.71
CA VAL A 170 -14.21 -9.29 1.42
C VAL A 170 -15.20 -9.94 0.45
N LYS A 171 -15.48 -9.26 -0.67
CA LYS A 171 -16.35 -9.79 -1.73
C LYS A 171 -15.81 -11.09 -2.30
N GLN A 172 -14.54 -11.14 -2.70
CA GLN A 172 -13.90 -12.34 -3.23
C GLN A 172 -13.98 -13.52 -2.25
N ALA A 173 -13.74 -13.26 -0.96
CA ALA A 173 -13.80 -14.29 0.07
C ALA A 173 -15.24 -14.85 0.23
N LYS A 174 -16.23 -13.96 0.27
CA LYS A 174 -17.64 -14.34 0.38
C LYS A 174 -18.09 -15.18 -0.81
N GLU A 175 -17.86 -14.73 -2.04
CA GLU A 175 -18.22 -15.43 -3.28
C GLU A 175 -17.57 -16.82 -3.36
N LEU A 176 -16.31 -16.94 -2.95
CA LEU A 176 -15.61 -18.23 -2.89
C LEU A 176 -16.27 -19.19 -1.90
N VAL A 177 -16.55 -18.72 -0.67
CA VAL A 177 -17.19 -19.57 0.37
C VAL A 177 -18.57 -20.01 -0.07
N GLU A 178 -19.39 -19.11 -0.62
CA GLU A 178 -20.72 -19.45 -1.15
C GLU A 178 -20.65 -20.53 -2.23
N LYS A 179 -19.70 -20.43 -3.14
CA LYS A 179 -19.44 -21.45 -4.17
C LYS A 179 -19.08 -22.82 -3.53
N LEU A 180 -18.11 -22.84 -2.64
CA LEU A 180 -17.64 -24.08 -2.00
C LEU A 180 -18.69 -24.79 -1.15
N VAL A 181 -19.65 -24.04 -0.60
CA VAL A 181 -20.77 -24.61 0.19
C VAL A 181 -21.85 -25.18 -0.74
N ASN A 182 -22.13 -24.53 -1.87
CA ASN A 182 -23.16 -24.95 -2.81
C ASN A 182 -22.72 -26.10 -3.74
N ASP A 183 -21.42 -26.29 -3.94
CA ASP A 183 -20.85 -27.36 -4.77
C ASP A 183 -20.72 -28.71 -3.99
N LYS A 184 -21.21 -28.77 -2.74
CA LYS A 184 -21.31 -30.00 -1.92
C LYS A 184 -22.69 -30.61 -1.98
#